data_19b0f59bfc1fd6da2c1ceb8c36d0d564
#
_entry.id   19b0f59bfc1fd6da2c1ceb8c36d0d564
#
_cell.length_a   1.000
_cell.length_b   1.000
_cell.length_c   1.000
_cell.angle_alpha   90.00
_cell.angle_beta   90.00
_cell.angle_gamma   90.00
#
_symmetry.space_group_name_H-M   'P 1'
#
loop_
_entity.id
_entity.type
_entity.pdbx_description
1 polymer ?
#
loop_
_entity_poly.entity_id
_entity_poly.type
_entity_poly.pdbx_seq_one_letter_code
_entity_poly.pdbx_strand_id
1 'polypeptide(L)'
;MEKVTVLRTELVPITSVTRHPDNARKGDTARIEASLRAHGQYAPVVVHEPTGFIVKGNNTHRVLADVMGRTEIMATFISCSEAQARAILVVDNRSSDDATYDETGLLALLEQTERDGLLATTGWSSADLQQLTGSLQALADDLDDPDPFEEDETASPSIVDRSEAAKPSGGGLEGHAKAYDENPTRALNLIFTLAQYQWVTKHLRSLSEDFEGGYAETFLHLLGDAVGENPPQGTP
;
A
#
# COMPACT_ATOMS: atom_id res chain seq x y z
N MET A 1 -25.41 7.67 -11.60
CA MET A 1 -24.80 6.41 -12.06
C MET A 1 -25.61 5.25 -11.55
N GLU A 2 -25.96 4.30 -12.43
CA GLU A 2 -26.57 3.05 -12.02
C GLU A 2 -25.57 2.23 -11.18
N LYS A 3 -26.07 1.58 -10.12
CA LYS A 3 -25.20 0.77 -9.24
C LYS A 3 -24.89 -0.58 -9.91
N VAL A 4 -23.72 -1.12 -9.63
CA VAL A 4 -23.34 -2.48 -10.02
C VAL A 4 -24.30 -3.49 -9.38
N THR A 5 -24.80 -4.42 -10.17
CA THR A 5 -25.67 -5.49 -9.69
C THR A 5 -24.93 -6.82 -9.76
N VAL A 6 -24.88 -7.54 -8.66
CA VAL A 6 -24.42 -8.94 -8.63
C VAL A 6 -25.55 -9.82 -9.11
N LEU A 7 -25.29 -10.62 -10.13
CA LEU A 7 -26.30 -11.48 -10.76
C LEU A 7 -26.29 -12.89 -10.15
N ARG A 8 -25.12 -13.52 -10.10
CA ARG A 8 -24.94 -14.90 -9.59
C ARG A 8 -23.48 -15.19 -9.29
N THR A 9 -23.24 -16.23 -8.51
CA THR A 9 -21.93 -16.85 -8.32
C THR A 9 -22.06 -18.33 -8.60
N GLU A 10 -21.23 -18.86 -9.47
CA GLU A 10 -21.32 -20.27 -9.89
C GLU A 10 -19.96 -20.80 -10.37
N LEU A 11 -19.83 -22.12 -10.40
CA LEU A 11 -18.70 -22.80 -11.03
C LEU A 11 -18.98 -22.90 -12.52
N VAL A 12 -18.07 -22.43 -13.36
CA VAL A 12 -18.23 -22.39 -14.82
C VAL A 12 -17.00 -22.98 -15.51
N PRO A 13 -17.13 -23.45 -16.76
CA PRO A 13 -15.97 -23.78 -17.57
C PRO A 13 -14.99 -22.60 -17.64
N ILE A 14 -13.71 -22.83 -17.37
CA ILE A 14 -12.71 -21.75 -17.32
C ILE A 14 -12.58 -21.02 -18.65
N THR A 15 -12.92 -21.70 -19.74
CA THR A 15 -12.91 -21.14 -21.11
C THR A 15 -14.11 -20.24 -21.41
N SER A 16 -15.14 -20.24 -20.56
CA SER A 16 -16.33 -19.38 -20.74
C SER A 16 -16.14 -17.94 -20.30
N VAL A 17 -15.05 -17.66 -19.57
CA VAL A 17 -14.69 -16.33 -19.11
C VAL A 17 -13.30 -15.95 -19.63
N THR A 18 -13.11 -14.67 -19.92
CA THR A 18 -11.90 -14.19 -20.59
C THR A 18 -11.18 -13.15 -19.73
N ARG A 19 -9.86 -13.24 -19.65
CA ARG A 19 -9.03 -12.20 -19.01
C ARG A 19 -9.24 -10.85 -19.71
N HIS A 20 -9.38 -9.78 -18.94
CA HIS A 20 -9.58 -8.46 -19.51
C HIS A 20 -8.34 -8.07 -20.35
N PRO A 21 -8.50 -7.66 -21.62
CA PRO A 21 -7.37 -7.34 -22.49
C PRO A 21 -6.52 -6.18 -21.97
N ASP A 22 -7.16 -5.20 -21.35
CA ASP A 22 -6.51 -4.00 -20.82
C ASP A 22 -6.00 -4.16 -19.37
N ASN A 23 -5.97 -5.40 -18.84
CA ASN A 23 -5.43 -5.61 -17.50
C ASN A 23 -3.92 -5.42 -17.47
N ALA A 24 -3.48 -4.27 -16.95
CA ALA A 24 -2.06 -3.90 -16.85
C ALA A 24 -1.32 -4.61 -15.70
N ARG A 25 -2.04 -5.16 -14.69
CA ARG A 25 -1.42 -5.72 -13.48
C ARG A 25 -0.78 -7.09 -13.76
N LYS A 26 0.51 -7.19 -13.45
CA LYS A 26 1.26 -8.45 -13.44
C LYS A 26 1.40 -8.92 -11.98
N GLY A 27 0.63 -9.93 -11.59
CA GLY A 27 0.70 -10.52 -10.25
C GLY A 27 1.82 -11.56 -10.14
N ASP A 28 2.25 -11.80 -8.90
CA ASP A 28 3.14 -12.91 -8.55
C ASP A 28 2.38 -14.24 -8.68
N THR A 29 2.59 -14.92 -9.80
CA THR A 29 1.90 -16.18 -10.10
C THR A 29 2.32 -17.31 -9.18
N ALA A 30 3.55 -17.30 -8.65
CA ALA A 30 4.03 -18.35 -7.76
C ALA A 30 3.32 -18.28 -6.39
N ARG A 31 3.14 -17.08 -5.84
CA ARG A 31 2.35 -16.88 -4.60
C ARG A 31 0.90 -17.29 -4.77
N ILE A 32 0.27 -16.91 -5.88
CA ILE A 32 -1.11 -17.27 -6.18
C ILE A 32 -1.24 -18.80 -6.35
N GLU A 33 -0.30 -19.43 -7.02
CA GLU A 33 -0.28 -20.89 -7.19
C GLU A 33 -0.15 -21.62 -5.86
N ALA A 34 0.79 -21.21 -5.01
CA ALA A 34 0.99 -21.81 -3.67
C ALA A 34 -0.29 -21.73 -2.83
N SER A 35 -0.94 -20.58 -2.83
CA SER A 35 -2.21 -20.38 -2.12
C SER A 35 -3.34 -21.25 -2.69
N LEU A 36 -3.48 -21.29 -4.01
CA LEU A 36 -4.53 -22.11 -4.68
C LEU A 36 -4.30 -23.61 -4.50
N ARG A 37 -3.05 -24.07 -4.44
CA ARG A 37 -2.74 -25.48 -4.15
C ARG A 37 -3.08 -25.87 -2.72
N ALA A 38 -2.81 -24.98 -1.77
CA ALA A 38 -3.05 -25.23 -0.35
C ALA A 38 -4.53 -25.12 0.02
N HIS A 39 -5.21 -24.10 -0.45
CA HIS A 39 -6.55 -23.72 0.02
C HIS A 39 -7.66 -23.91 -1.02
N GLY A 40 -7.30 -24.22 -2.28
CA GLY A 40 -8.26 -24.17 -3.38
C GLY A 40 -8.67 -22.75 -3.76
N GLN A 41 -9.65 -22.63 -4.63
CA GLN A 41 -10.22 -21.32 -4.95
C GLN A 41 -11.26 -20.92 -3.90
N TYR A 42 -10.86 -20.14 -2.92
CA TYR A 42 -11.73 -19.64 -1.83
C TYR A 42 -12.45 -18.32 -2.15
N ALA A 43 -12.03 -17.63 -3.21
CA ALA A 43 -12.66 -16.40 -3.68
C ALA A 43 -12.96 -16.50 -5.19
N PRO A 44 -14.19 -16.14 -5.62
CA PRO A 44 -14.53 -16.15 -7.05
C PRO A 44 -13.81 -15.04 -7.79
N VAL A 45 -13.53 -15.25 -9.09
CA VAL A 45 -13.21 -14.13 -10.00
C VAL A 45 -14.48 -13.34 -10.28
N VAL A 46 -14.35 -12.02 -10.55
CA VAL A 46 -15.51 -11.20 -10.90
C VAL A 46 -15.54 -10.95 -12.39
N VAL A 47 -16.66 -11.25 -13.03
CA VAL A 47 -16.86 -11.20 -14.47
C VAL A 47 -17.94 -10.18 -14.82
N HIS A 48 -17.63 -9.29 -15.73
CA HIS A 48 -18.64 -8.41 -16.35
C HIS A 48 -19.47 -9.23 -17.34
N GLU A 49 -20.71 -9.55 -16.96
CA GLU A 49 -21.59 -10.45 -17.71
C GLU A 49 -21.76 -10.05 -19.19
N PRO A 50 -22.00 -8.77 -19.55
CA PRO A 50 -22.22 -8.40 -20.94
C PRO A 50 -21.01 -8.66 -21.87
N THR A 51 -19.78 -8.63 -21.35
CA THR A 51 -18.57 -8.80 -22.16
C THR A 51 -17.87 -10.14 -21.94
N GLY A 52 -18.18 -10.85 -20.85
CA GLY A 52 -17.46 -12.04 -20.41
C GLY A 52 -16.03 -11.76 -19.90
N PHE A 53 -15.64 -10.49 -19.74
CA PHE A 53 -14.31 -10.13 -19.26
C PHE A 53 -14.21 -10.13 -17.74
N ILE A 54 -13.10 -10.65 -17.24
CA ILE A 54 -12.77 -10.67 -15.83
C ILE A 54 -12.29 -9.28 -15.40
N VAL A 55 -13.02 -8.64 -14.48
CA VAL A 55 -12.68 -7.33 -13.91
C VAL A 55 -11.90 -7.44 -12.60
N LYS A 56 -11.94 -8.62 -11.93
CA LYS A 56 -11.14 -8.94 -10.74
C LYS A 56 -10.72 -10.40 -10.77
N GLY A 57 -9.45 -10.70 -10.44
CA GLY A 57 -8.93 -12.05 -10.40
C GLY A 57 -8.32 -12.55 -11.71
N ASN A 58 -7.88 -11.65 -12.61
CA ASN A 58 -7.21 -12.00 -13.87
C ASN A 58 -5.98 -12.90 -13.69
N ASN A 59 -5.17 -12.67 -12.64
CA ASN A 59 -4.01 -13.50 -12.33
C ASN A 59 -4.42 -14.84 -11.73
N THR A 60 -5.49 -14.90 -10.95
CA THR A 60 -6.08 -16.16 -10.46
C THR A 60 -6.53 -17.04 -11.63
N HIS A 61 -7.26 -16.47 -12.59
CA HIS A 61 -7.63 -17.18 -13.82
C HIS A 61 -6.40 -17.68 -14.58
N ARG A 62 -5.35 -16.83 -14.73
CA ARG A 62 -4.10 -17.24 -15.40
C ARG A 62 -3.49 -18.44 -14.72
N VAL A 63 -3.35 -18.44 -13.39
CA VAL A 63 -2.76 -19.55 -12.65
C VAL A 63 -3.61 -20.82 -12.76
N LEU A 64 -4.93 -20.71 -12.58
CA LEU A 64 -5.82 -21.86 -12.68
C LEU A 64 -5.80 -22.49 -14.09
N ALA A 65 -5.86 -21.66 -15.15
CA ALA A 65 -5.91 -22.14 -16.54
C ALA A 65 -4.54 -22.60 -17.04
N ASP A 66 -3.53 -21.69 -16.97
CA ASP A 66 -2.27 -21.85 -17.70
C ASP A 66 -1.25 -22.67 -16.90
N VAL A 67 -1.29 -22.60 -15.54
CA VAL A 67 -0.32 -23.29 -14.67
C VAL A 67 -0.88 -24.56 -14.08
N MET A 68 -2.12 -24.52 -13.55
CA MET A 68 -2.72 -25.67 -12.88
C MET A 68 -3.57 -26.56 -13.81
N GLY A 69 -3.87 -26.11 -15.03
CA GLY A 69 -4.66 -26.86 -16.01
C GLY A 69 -6.09 -27.16 -15.56
N ARG A 70 -6.69 -26.29 -14.75
CA ARG A 70 -8.06 -26.45 -14.29
C ARG A 70 -9.03 -26.24 -15.43
N THR A 71 -10.12 -27.00 -15.43
CA THR A 71 -11.19 -26.92 -16.43
C THR A 71 -12.35 -26.04 -16.01
N GLU A 72 -12.46 -25.74 -14.71
CA GLU A 72 -13.53 -24.96 -14.11
C GLU A 72 -12.98 -23.89 -13.20
N ILE A 73 -13.75 -22.80 -13.05
CA ILE A 73 -13.43 -21.67 -12.20
C ILE A 73 -14.70 -21.14 -11.51
N MET A 74 -14.59 -20.79 -10.22
CA MET A 74 -15.68 -20.10 -9.52
C MET A 74 -15.70 -18.63 -9.94
N ALA A 75 -16.84 -18.16 -10.43
CA ALA A 75 -17.01 -16.81 -10.96
C ALA A 75 -18.28 -16.14 -10.39
N THR A 76 -18.16 -14.88 -10.05
CA THR A 76 -19.27 -13.98 -9.72
C THR A 76 -19.52 -13.10 -10.92
N PHE A 77 -20.73 -13.14 -11.47
CA PHE A 77 -21.15 -12.32 -12.61
C PHE A 77 -21.80 -11.04 -12.12
N ILE A 78 -21.39 -9.92 -12.70
CA ILE A 78 -21.93 -8.59 -12.41
C ILE A 78 -22.46 -7.93 -13.68
N SER A 79 -23.51 -7.11 -13.51
CA SER A 79 -24.03 -6.24 -14.54
C SER A 79 -23.76 -4.77 -14.18
N CYS A 80 -23.18 -4.06 -15.13
CA CYS A 80 -22.92 -2.63 -15.08
C CYS A 80 -22.60 -2.12 -16.49
N SER A 81 -22.34 -0.82 -16.65
CA SER A 81 -21.82 -0.32 -17.92
C SER A 81 -20.36 -0.73 -18.12
N GLU A 82 -19.91 -0.80 -19.37
CA GLU A 82 -18.47 -1.08 -19.67
C GLU A 82 -17.53 -0.06 -19.05
N ALA A 83 -17.94 1.21 -18.98
CA ALA A 83 -17.15 2.25 -18.31
C ALA A 83 -16.97 1.95 -16.81
N GLN A 84 -18.03 1.47 -16.15
CA GLN A 84 -17.95 1.04 -14.75
C GLN A 84 -17.09 -0.22 -14.60
N ALA A 85 -17.20 -1.19 -15.51
CA ALA A 85 -16.37 -2.39 -15.50
C ALA A 85 -14.86 -2.05 -15.61
N ARG A 86 -14.50 -1.11 -16.50
CA ARG A 86 -13.11 -0.60 -16.57
C ARG A 86 -12.68 0.13 -15.30
N ALA A 87 -13.55 0.95 -14.72
CA ALA A 87 -13.25 1.63 -13.47
C ALA A 87 -13.04 0.64 -12.30
N ILE A 88 -13.83 -0.43 -12.22
CA ILE A 88 -13.67 -1.51 -11.24
C ILE A 88 -12.31 -2.20 -11.41
N LEU A 89 -11.92 -2.53 -12.66
CA LEU A 89 -10.61 -3.12 -12.95
C LEU A 89 -9.45 -2.25 -12.44
N VAL A 90 -9.53 -0.94 -12.65
CA VAL A 90 -8.50 0.01 -12.21
C VAL A 90 -8.48 0.17 -10.69
N VAL A 91 -9.64 0.37 -10.07
CA VAL A 91 -9.71 0.60 -8.61
C VAL A 91 -9.34 -0.64 -7.80
N ASP A 92 -9.68 -1.85 -8.26
CA ASP A 92 -9.29 -3.10 -7.62
C ASP A 92 -7.75 -3.25 -7.58
N ASN A 93 -7.09 -2.92 -8.70
CA ASN A 93 -5.64 -2.90 -8.77
C ASN A 93 -5.04 -1.85 -7.82
N ARG A 94 -5.54 -0.62 -7.84
CA ARG A 94 -5.04 0.50 -7.04
C ARG A 94 -5.23 0.29 -5.54
N SER A 95 -6.41 -0.15 -5.12
CA SER A 95 -6.71 -0.38 -3.70
C SER A 95 -5.78 -1.43 -3.06
N SER A 96 -5.33 -2.41 -3.84
CA SER A 96 -4.38 -3.41 -3.37
C SER A 96 -2.96 -2.85 -3.23
N ASP A 97 -2.59 -1.84 -4.03
CA ASP A 97 -1.26 -1.22 -4.01
C ASP A 97 -1.15 -0.16 -2.89
N ASP A 98 -2.24 0.50 -2.55
CA ASP A 98 -2.30 1.54 -1.50
C ASP A 98 -2.54 0.97 -0.09
N ALA A 99 -2.75 -0.35 0.04
CA ALA A 99 -2.98 -0.99 1.33
C ALA A 99 -1.69 -1.04 2.18
N THR A 100 -1.83 -0.73 3.47
CA THR A 100 -0.78 -0.86 4.49
C THR A 100 -1.20 -1.89 5.53
N TYR A 101 -0.24 -2.40 6.30
CA TYR A 101 -0.50 -3.35 7.39
C TYR A 101 -0.39 -2.64 8.75
N ASP A 102 -1.23 -3.04 9.68
CA ASP A 102 -0.91 -2.98 11.10
C ASP A 102 0.16 -4.05 11.37
N GLU A 103 1.41 -3.63 11.54
CA GLU A 103 2.55 -4.55 11.64
C GLU A 103 2.47 -5.45 12.86
N THR A 104 1.94 -4.96 14.00
CA THR A 104 1.76 -5.76 15.22
C THR A 104 0.70 -6.83 15.03
N GLY A 105 -0.43 -6.45 14.45
CA GLY A 105 -1.49 -7.40 14.10
C GLY A 105 -1.06 -8.42 13.06
N LEU A 106 -0.29 -7.98 12.06
CA LEU A 106 0.28 -8.86 11.04
C LEU A 106 1.26 -9.87 11.65
N LEU A 107 2.17 -9.42 12.55
CA LEU A 107 3.13 -10.30 13.23
C LEU A 107 2.39 -11.41 13.99
N ALA A 108 1.41 -11.06 14.81
CA ALA A 108 0.64 -12.03 15.60
C ALA A 108 -0.06 -13.06 14.70
N LEU A 109 -0.62 -12.63 13.55
CA LEU A 109 -1.26 -13.52 12.58
C LEU A 109 -0.27 -14.44 11.90
N LEU A 110 0.91 -13.93 11.50
CA LEU A 110 1.95 -14.72 10.85
C LEU A 110 2.55 -15.76 11.79
N GLU A 111 2.81 -15.41 13.06
CA GLU A 111 3.25 -16.36 14.08
C GLU A 111 2.25 -17.48 14.31
N GLN A 112 0.95 -17.16 14.36
CA GLN A 112 -0.08 -18.19 14.48
C GLN A 112 -0.09 -19.10 13.25
N THR A 113 0.01 -18.51 12.05
CA THR A 113 0.03 -19.25 10.78
C THR A 113 1.27 -20.14 10.65
N GLU A 114 2.42 -19.70 11.21
CA GLU A 114 3.64 -20.51 11.28
C GLU A 114 3.45 -21.71 12.22
N ARG A 115 2.88 -21.49 13.42
CA ARG A 115 2.53 -22.58 14.37
C ARG A 115 1.61 -23.62 13.74
N ASP A 116 0.70 -23.18 12.86
CA ASP A 116 -0.22 -24.06 12.13
C ASP A 116 0.43 -24.74 10.91
N GLY A 117 1.71 -24.43 10.61
CA GLY A 117 2.46 -25.00 9.49
C GLY A 117 2.01 -24.48 8.12
N LEU A 118 1.30 -23.35 8.07
CA LEU A 118 0.70 -22.79 6.85
C LEU A 118 1.41 -21.53 6.34
N LEU A 119 2.47 -21.05 6.99
CA LEU A 119 3.15 -19.80 6.63
C LEU A 119 3.57 -19.76 5.15
N ALA A 120 4.13 -20.84 4.61
CA ALA A 120 4.56 -20.92 3.20
C ALA A 120 3.42 -20.72 2.20
N THR A 121 2.16 -20.88 2.61
CA THR A 121 0.97 -20.70 1.74
C THR A 121 0.49 -19.26 1.67
N THR A 122 1.00 -18.40 2.56
CA THR A 122 0.62 -16.98 2.67
C THR A 122 1.44 -16.08 1.75
N GLY A 123 2.57 -16.60 1.24
CA GLY A 123 3.57 -15.82 0.50
C GLY A 123 4.56 -15.06 1.40
N TRP A 124 4.49 -15.27 2.71
CA TRP A 124 5.48 -14.84 3.69
C TRP A 124 6.42 -16.00 4.02
N SER A 125 7.68 -15.69 4.27
CA SER A 125 8.70 -16.66 4.71
C SER A 125 9.04 -16.48 6.18
N SER A 126 9.71 -17.47 6.79
CA SER A 126 10.24 -17.33 8.14
C SER A 126 11.30 -16.22 8.25
N ALA A 127 11.97 -15.89 7.15
CA ALA A 127 12.90 -14.76 7.11
C ALA A 127 12.16 -13.42 7.18
N ASP A 128 11.04 -13.28 6.45
CA ASP A 128 10.18 -12.08 6.53
C ASP A 128 9.60 -11.91 7.93
N LEU A 129 9.18 -13.01 8.56
CA LEU A 129 8.68 -13.03 9.93
C LEU A 129 9.75 -12.57 10.94
N GLN A 130 10.97 -13.08 10.82
CA GLN A 130 12.10 -12.65 11.65
C GLN A 130 12.44 -11.16 11.44
N GLN A 131 12.42 -10.68 10.21
CA GLN A 131 12.66 -9.27 9.90
C GLN A 131 11.59 -8.37 10.53
N LEU A 132 10.30 -8.73 10.41
CA LEU A 132 9.20 -7.98 11.01
C LEU A 132 9.31 -7.96 12.54
N THR A 133 9.62 -9.10 13.16
CA THR A 133 9.87 -9.21 14.60
C THR A 133 11.00 -8.30 15.03
N GLY A 134 12.15 -8.33 14.33
CA GLY A 134 13.31 -7.49 14.63
C GLY A 134 13.01 -6.00 14.49
N SER A 135 12.24 -5.60 13.48
CA SER A 135 11.84 -4.20 13.29
C SER A 135 10.96 -3.70 14.44
N LEU A 136 9.98 -4.51 14.86
CA LEU A 136 9.09 -4.15 15.97
C LEU A 136 9.82 -4.16 17.32
N GLN A 137 10.77 -5.10 17.53
CA GLN A 137 11.60 -5.13 18.73
C GLN A 137 12.49 -3.88 18.82
N ALA A 138 13.15 -3.49 17.73
CA ALA A 138 13.98 -2.29 17.70
C ALA A 138 13.15 -1.02 17.99
N LEU A 139 11.91 -0.96 17.50
CA LEU A 139 10.98 0.12 17.84
C LEU A 139 10.59 0.11 19.32
N ALA A 140 10.43 -1.06 19.92
CA ALA A 140 10.10 -1.20 21.34
C ALA A 140 11.30 -0.81 22.22
N ASP A 141 12.50 -1.25 21.85
CA ASP A 141 13.76 -0.95 22.58
C ASP A 141 14.05 0.58 22.55
N ASP A 142 13.79 1.25 21.41
CA ASP A 142 13.89 2.72 21.32
C ASP A 142 12.85 3.46 22.21
N LEU A 143 11.75 2.81 22.57
CA LEU A 143 10.71 3.37 23.44
C LEU A 143 10.99 3.13 24.93
N ASP A 144 11.77 2.11 25.27
CA ASP A 144 12.16 1.75 26.64
C ASP A 144 13.45 2.45 27.10
N ASP A 145 14.13 3.20 26.23
CA ASP A 145 15.26 4.06 26.61
C ASP A 145 14.76 5.27 27.42
N PRO A 146 15.03 5.34 28.73
CA PRO A 146 14.32 6.27 29.63
C PRO A 146 14.71 7.73 29.49
N ASP A 147 15.68 8.11 28.64
CA ASP A 147 16.00 9.52 28.42
C ASP A 147 16.80 9.78 27.11
N PRO A 148 16.12 10.17 25.98
CA PRO A 148 16.84 10.78 24.87
C PRO A 148 17.21 12.24 25.11
N PHE A 149 16.97 12.79 26.31
CA PHE A 149 17.25 14.17 26.71
C PHE A 149 18.16 14.29 27.94
N GLU A 150 19.16 13.43 28.12
CA GLU A 150 20.33 13.89 28.82
C GLU A 150 21.00 14.94 27.92
N GLU A 151 20.95 16.18 28.35
CA GLU A 151 21.40 17.38 27.66
C GLU A 151 22.89 17.23 27.22
N ASP A 152 23.12 16.70 26.02
CA ASP A 152 24.35 16.99 25.31
C ASP A 152 24.11 18.27 24.50
N GLU A 153 24.48 19.41 25.08
CA GLU A 153 24.37 20.76 24.51
C GLU A 153 25.11 20.93 23.16
N THR A 154 25.56 19.86 22.51
CA THR A 154 26.37 19.92 21.27
C THR A 154 25.78 19.21 20.07
N ALA A 155 24.62 18.54 20.18
CA ALA A 155 24.02 17.84 19.06
C ALA A 155 23.04 18.70 18.28
N SER A 156 23.50 19.39 17.27
CA SER A 156 22.63 19.97 16.24
C SER A 156 21.91 18.86 15.45
N PRO A 157 20.59 18.97 15.16
CA PRO A 157 19.86 17.98 14.40
C PRO A 157 20.46 17.88 12.98
N SER A 158 20.97 16.70 12.63
CA SER A 158 21.45 16.45 11.29
C SER A 158 20.27 16.30 10.32
N ILE A 159 20.05 17.31 9.48
CA ILE A 159 19.15 17.21 8.33
C ILE A 159 19.82 16.28 7.32
N VAL A 160 19.35 15.04 7.22
CA VAL A 160 19.80 14.12 6.17
C VAL A 160 19.02 14.44 4.91
N ASP A 161 19.65 15.17 3.98
CA ASP A 161 19.15 15.35 2.63
C ASP A 161 19.16 13.98 1.90
N ARG A 162 17.99 13.40 1.74
CA ARG A 162 17.77 12.13 1.02
C ARG A 162 17.41 12.32 -0.44
N SER A 163 17.86 13.39 -1.09
CA SER A 163 17.71 13.54 -2.54
C SER A 163 18.41 12.43 -3.36
N GLU A 164 19.31 11.67 -2.73
CA GLU A 164 20.05 10.58 -3.39
C GLU A 164 19.60 9.14 -3.09
N ALA A 165 18.66 8.91 -2.16
CA ALA A 165 18.40 7.56 -1.63
C ALA A 165 17.15 6.84 -2.18
N ALA A 166 16.38 7.42 -3.08
CA ALA A 166 15.24 6.75 -3.70
C ALA A 166 15.45 6.56 -5.20
N LYS A 167 16.21 5.51 -5.58
CA LYS A 167 16.17 4.99 -6.95
C LYS A 167 15.05 3.96 -7.06
N PRO A 168 13.90 4.27 -7.68
CA PRO A 168 12.95 3.23 -8.06
C PRO A 168 13.53 2.45 -9.23
N SER A 169 13.59 1.15 -9.13
CA SER A 169 13.97 0.25 -10.20
C SER A 169 12.91 0.24 -11.29
N GLY A 170 13.24 0.74 -12.48
CA GLY A 170 12.58 0.41 -13.73
C GLY A 170 11.57 1.43 -14.26
N GLY A 171 11.99 2.21 -15.24
CA GLY A 171 11.16 3.01 -16.15
C GLY A 171 11.68 4.44 -16.31
N GLY A 172 12.16 4.78 -17.50
CA GLY A 172 12.49 6.10 -18.07
C GLY A 172 12.70 7.29 -17.13
N LEU A 173 13.91 7.44 -16.64
CA LEU A 173 14.31 8.47 -15.65
C LEU A 173 14.13 9.94 -16.13
N GLU A 174 14.11 10.22 -17.43
CA GLU A 174 14.03 11.60 -17.95
C GLU A 174 12.62 12.21 -17.86
N GLY A 175 11.55 11.39 -17.98
CA GLY A 175 10.17 11.88 -17.89
C GLY A 175 9.75 12.22 -16.45
N HIS A 176 10.22 11.44 -15.47
CA HIS A 176 9.91 11.68 -14.05
C HIS A 176 10.70 12.86 -13.46
N ALA A 177 11.96 13.05 -13.86
CA ALA A 177 12.76 14.18 -13.41
C ALA A 177 12.15 15.50 -13.89
N LYS A 178 11.71 15.58 -15.15
CA LYS A 178 11.10 16.77 -15.70
C LYS A 178 9.76 17.11 -15.04
N ALA A 179 8.91 16.11 -14.79
CA ALA A 179 7.64 16.30 -14.08
C ALA A 179 7.85 16.73 -12.62
N TYR A 180 8.95 16.27 -11.98
CA TYR A 180 9.30 16.66 -10.63
C TYR A 180 9.79 18.11 -10.56
N ASP A 181 10.59 18.56 -11.54
CA ASP A 181 11.10 19.93 -11.61
C ASP A 181 10.00 20.97 -11.97
N GLU A 182 8.98 20.54 -12.73
CA GLU A 182 7.84 21.37 -13.10
C GLU A 182 6.77 21.48 -11.99
N ASN A 183 6.82 20.63 -10.96
CA ASN A 183 5.87 20.70 -9.84
C ASN A 183 6.31 21.82 -8.86
N PRO A 184 5.46 22.82 -8.58
CA PRO A 184 5.78 23.89 -7.64
C PRO A 184 5.84 23.41 -6.17
N THR A 185 5.30 22.23 -5.87
CA THR A 185 5.31 21.67 -4.51
C THR A 185 6.47 20.70 -4.32
N ARG A 186 7.08 20.71 -3.14
CA ARG A 186 8.11 19.76 -2.70
C ARG A 186 7.65 19.11 -1.40
N ALA A 187 8.00 17.84 -1.22
CA ALA A 187 7.73 17.12 0.03
C ALA A 187 9.00 17.08 0.88
N LEU A 188 8.85 17.43 2.15
CA LEU A 188 9.86 17.22 3.18
C LEU A 188 9.45 15.99 4.00
N ASN A 189 10.23 14.92 3.93
CA ASN A 189 9.99 13.71 4.71
C ASN A 189 10.88 13.72 5.94
N LEU A 190 10.26 13.83 7.11
CA LEU A 190 10.92 13.73 8.40
C LEU A 190 10.63 12.35 9.00
N ILE A 191 11.67 11.72 9.53
CA ILE A 191 11.53 10.41 10.19
C ILE A 191 11.50 10.68 11.69
N PHE A 192 10.43 10.20 12.34
CA PHE A 192 10.24 10.30 13.77
C PHE A 192 10.09 8.91 14.36
N THR A 193 10.53 8.72 15.59
CA THR A 193 10.08 7.59 16.41
C THR A 193 8.56 7.71 16.64
N LEU A 194 7.91 6.62 17.04
CA LEU A 194 6.46 6.66 17.31
C LEU A 194 6.09 7.71 18.38
N ALA A 195 6.90 7.80 19.44
CA ALA A 195 6.69 8.79 20.50
C ALA A 195 6.84 10.23 19.99
N GLN A 196 7.88 10.51 19.21
CA GLN A 196 8.09 11.82 18.59
C GLN A 196 6.96 12.13 17.60
N TYR A 197 6.52 11.16 16.79
CA TYR A 197 5.39 11.33 15.88
C TYR A 197 4.09 11.67 16.63
N GLN A 198 3.79 10.95 17.70
CA GLN A 198 2.61 11.20 18.53
C GLN A 198 2.68 12.57 19.21
N TRP A 199 3.86 12.93 19.72
CA TRP A 199 4.09 14.25 20.32
C TRP A 199 3.92 15.38 19.30
N VAL A 200 4.58 15.26 18.13
CA VAL A 200 4.52 16.25 17.04
C VAL A 200 3.09 16.40 16.53
N THR A 201 2.42 15.30 16.20
CA THR A 201 1.04 15.36 15.68
C THR A 201 0.04 15.91 16.70
N LYS A 202 0.21 15.56 17.99
CA LYS A 202 -0.62 16.13 19.08
C LYS A 202 -0.48 17.66 19.15
N HIS A 203 0.77 18.15 19.12
CA HIS A 203 1.02 19.58 19.26
C HIS A 203 0.70 20.35 17.99
N LEU A 204 1.02 19.81 16.81
CA LEU A 204 0.59 20.42 15.53
C LEU A 204 -0.92 20.49 15.42
N ARG A 205 -1.65 19.46 15.89
CA ARG A 205 -3.13 19.49 15.89
C ARG A 205 -3.66 20.59 16.80
N SER A 206 -3.12 20.73 18.01
CA SER A 206 -3.53 21.77 18.94
C SER A 206 -3.24 23.19 18.43
N LEU A 207 -2.12 23.36 17.71
CA LEU A 207 -1.73 24.66 17.17
C LEU A 207 -2.39 24.96 15.82
N SER A 208 -2.76 23.93 15.03
CA SER A 208 -3.39 24.12 13.72
C SER A 208 -4.83 24.65 13.78
N GLU A 209 -5.46 24.65 14.96
CA GLU A 209 -6.75 25.31 15.18
C GLU A 209 -6.66 26.83 14.99
N ASP A 210 -5.46 27.41 15.16
CA ASP A 210 -5.19 28.84 15.01
C ASP A 210 -4.77 29.24 13.58
N PHE A 211 -4.59 28.27 12.65
CA PHE A 211 -4.10 28.52 11.28
C PHE A 211 -4.99 27.88 10.21
N GLU A 212 -5.38 28.65 9.19
CA GLU A 212 -6.26 28.18 8.12
C GLU A 212 -5.62 27.16 7.15
N GLY A 213 -4.29 27.04 7.10
CA GLY A 213 -3.53 26.21 6.17
C GLY A 213 -3.23 24.77 6.62
N GLY A 214 -3.71 24.35 7.78
CA GLY A 214 -3.47 23.01 8.32
C GLY A 214 -2.03 22.79 8.81
N TYR A 215 -1.60 21.52 8.90
CA TYR A 215 -0.32 21.14 9.53
C TYR A 215 0.94 21.73 8.87
N ALA A 216 0.94 21.84 7.54
CA ALA A 216 2.09 22.39 6.81
C ALA A 216 2.30 23.88 7.12
N GLU A 217 1.22 24.65 7.12
CA GLU A 217 1.23 26.07 7.46
C GLU A 217 1.64 26.30 8.91
N THR A 218 1.06 25.53 9.83
CA THR A 218 1.43 25.55 11.25
C THR A 218 2.91 25.27 11.45
N PHE A 219 3.45 24.26 10.77
CA PHE A 219 4.87 23.91 10.86
C PHE A 219 5.77 25.02 10.32
N LEU A 220 5.41 25.64 9.20
CA LEU A 220 6.16 26.77 8.63
C LEU A 220 6.17 27.99 9.55
N HIS A 221 5.05 28.30 10.21
CA HIS A 221 4.99 29.38 11.18
C HIS A 221 5.86 29.12 12.40
N LEU A 222 5.80 27.90 12.96
CA LEU A 222 6.65 27.52 14.10
C LEU A 222 8.14 27.58 13.75
N LEU A 223 8.50 27.15 12.55
CA LEU A 223 9.87 27.21 12.05
C LEU A 223 10.30 28.68 11.86
N GLY A 224 9.41 29.51 11.28
CA GLY A 224 9.66 30.94 11.10
C GLY A 224 9.89 31.68 12.42
N ASP A 225 9.07 31.38 13.43
CA ASP A 225 9.23 31.93 14.77
C ASP A 225 10.56 31.50 15.43
N ALA A 226 10.94 30.23 15.26
CA ALA A 226 12.19 29.70 15.82
C ALA A 226 13.45 30.30 15.16
N VAL A 227 13.41 30.61 13.86
CA VAL A 227 14.56 31.21 13.14
C VAL A 227 14.50 32.73 13.04
N GLY A 228 13.38 33.35 13.43
CA GLY A 228 13.16 34.78 13.37
C GLY A 228 12.91 35.34 11.97
N GLU A 229 12.44 34.49 11.05
CA GLU A 229 12.12 34.83 9.66
C GLU A 229 10.67 34.42 9.33
N ASN A 230 9.97 35.23 8.54
CA ASN A 230 8.65 34.84 8.07
C ASN A 230 8.76 33.82 6.94
N PRO A 231 7.92 32.75 6.97
CA PRO A 231 7.89 31.78 5.89
C PRO A 231 7.50 32.43 4.55
N PRO A 232 8.06 31.97 3.42
CA PRO A 232 7.67 32.48 2.13
C PRO A 232 6.19 32.20 1.86
N GLN A 233 5.48 33.21 1.37
CA GLN A 233 4.07 33.05 1.00
C GLN A 233 3.97 32.11 -0.20
N GLY A 234 3.21 31.02 -0.05
CA GLY A 234 2.89 30.13 -1.17
C GLY A 234 2.13 30.91 -2.25
N THR A 235 2.62 30.90 -3.48
CA THR A 235 1.84 31.35 -4.63
C THR A 235 0.75 30.30 -4.90
N PRO A 236 -0.52 30.69 -5.06
CA PRO A 236 -1.63 29.78 -5.31
C PRO A 236 -1.50 29.00 -6.63
#